data_37c6dbb3d92843cf48165baa8ca8c4f5
#
_entry.id   37c6dbb3d92843cf48165baa8ca8c4f5
#
_cell.length_a   1.000
_cell.length_b   1.000
_cell.length_c   1.000
_cell.angle_alpha   90.00
_cell.angle_beta   90.00
_cell.angle_gamma   90.00
#
_symmetry.space_group_name_H-M   'P 1'
#
loop_
_entity.id
_entity.type
_entity.pdbx_description
1 polymer ?
#
loop_
_entity_poly.entity_id
_entity_poly.type
_entity_poly.pdbx_seq_one_letter_code
_entity_poly.pdbx_strand_id
1 'polypeptide(L)'
;DNRLQNKEGYQLIIAPKQVLIKGGSPAGVFYGIQTLLQQLTNGDLRCGTIEDAPRYEWRGYMLDEARHFSGEKRVKQILDLMAYYKMNRFHWHLTDAQGWRIEIKQYPKLATIGGEGCHSDPDTPAQYYTQEQIRDIIAYAKERHIEIIPEIDMPGHATAANKAYPEYSGGGTEEHPEFTFNVGKEETYTYLTNILKEIAALFPSPYLHIGGDEVAYGIKAWETDPHVQALLKREGLQTVKEAERYFMHRMTDVVNSLGKTLVGWDELLDLNVKQDNTIIMWWRHDKPDYLRKSLTKGYS
;
A
#
# COMPACT_ATOMS: atom_id res chain seq x y z
N ASP A 1 22.44 -27.56 6.66
CA ASP A 1 21.82 -26.50 5.87
C ASP A 1 20.35 -26.38 6.29
N ASN A 2 19.99 -25.27 6.96
CA ASN A 2 18.69 -25.09 7.58
C ASN A 2 17.63 -24.47 6.64
N ARG A 3 17.78 -24.58 5.33
CA ARG A 3 16.87 -23.95 4.35
C ARG A 3 15.43 -24.40 4.50
N LEU A 4 15.21 -25.69 4.83
CA LEU A 4 13.87 -26.21 5.11
C LEU A 4 13.28 -25.73 6.46
N GLN A 5 14.07 -25.10 7.33
CA GLN A 5 13.54 -24.44 8.53
C GLN A 5 12.92 -23.07 8.19
N ASN A 6 13.31 -22.46 7.06
CA ASN A 6 12.62 -21.29 6.54
C ASN A 6 11.25 -21.72 6.00
N LYS A 7 10.19 -21.04 6.41
CA LYS A 7 8.81 -21.35 5.96
C LYS A 7 8.65 -21.31 4.44
N GLU A 8 9.43 -20.48 3.75
CA GLU A 8 9.42 -20.34 2.30
C GLU A 8 10.55 -21.15 1.62
N GLY A 9 11.38 -21.87 2.40
CA GLY A 9 12.44 -22.73 1.89
C GLY A 9 11.91 -24.03 1.29
N TYR A 10 12.64 -24.59 0.33
CA TYR A 10 12.29 -25.84 -0.33
C TYR A 10 13.53 -26.64 -0.80
N GLN A 11 13.31 -27.94 -1.02
CA GLN A 11 14.20 -28.85 -1.70
C GLN A 11 13.43 -29.47 -2.87
N LEU A 12 13.96 -29.32 -4.09
CA LEU A 12 13.47 -29.94 -5.32
C LEU A 12 14.44 -31.01 -5.75
N ILE A 13 13.98 -32.26 -5.84
CA ILE A 13 14.78 -33.43 -6.28
C ILE A 13 14.18 -33.95 -7.58
N ILE A 14 14.96 -33.95 -8.65
CA ILE A 14 14.57 -34.46 -9.97
C ILE A 14 15.40 -35.71 -10.24
N ALA A 15 14.75 -36.86 -10.34
CA ALA A 15 15.33 -38.17 -10.69
C ALA A 15 14.63 -38.71 -11.95
N PRO A 16 15.22 -39.74 -12.63
CA PRO A 16 14.70 -40.21 -13.92
C PRO A 16 13.23 -40.67 -13.92
N LYS A 17 12.70 -41.05 -12.76
CA LYS A 17 11.33 -41.58 -12.62
C LYS A 17 10.48 -40.81 -11.61
N GLN A 18 11.02 -39.76 -10.99
CA GLN A 18 10.36 -39.10 -9.87
C GLN A 18 10.80 -37.64 -9.74
N VAL A 19 9.83 -36.76 -9.46
CA VAL A 19 10.07 -35.39 -8.97
C VAL A 19 9.52 -35.32 -7.56
N LEU A 20 10.36 -34.87 -6.62
CA LEU A 20 9.98 -34.69 -5.22
C LEU A 20 10.26 -33.23 -4.81
N ILE A 21 9.24 -32.58 -4.23
CA ILE A 21 9.38 -31.26 -3.64
C ILE A 21 9.08 -31.36 -2.14
N LYS A 22 10.01 -30.89 -1.34
CA LYS A 22 9.85 -30.72 0.10
C LYS A 22 9.90 -29.24 0.42
N GLY A 23 8.94 -28.71 1.18
CA GLY A 23 8.91 -27.31 1.59
C GLY A 23 8.84 -27.17 3.10
N GLY A 24 9.35 -26.06 3.65
CA GLY A 24 9.20 -25.71 5.05
C GLY A 24 7.75 -25.38 5.43
N SER A 25 6.94 -25.02 4.44
CA SER A 25 5.49 -24.79 4.53
C SER A 25 4.84 -24.98 3.14
N PRO A 26 3.50 -24.83 3.00
CA PRO A 26 2.85 -24.78 1.68
C PRO A 26 3.46 -23.75 0.73
N ALA A 27 3.90 -22.57 1.22
CA ALA A 27 4.58 -21.56 0.42
C ALA A 27 5.92 -22.08 -0.14
N GLY A 28 6.73 -22.78 0.67
CA GLY A 28 7.98 -23.39 0.21
C GLY A 28 7.73 -24.42 -0.89
N VAL A 29 6.69 -25.27 -0.76
CA VAL A 29 6.31 -26.21 -1.82
C VAL A 29 5.91 -25.47 -3.09
N PHE A 30 5.10 -24.42 -2.97
CA PHE A 30 4.69 -23.56 -4.09
C PHE A 30 5.92 -22.98 -4.83
N TYR A 31 6.89 -22.43 -4.10
CA TYR A 31 8.12 -21.89 -4.69
C TYR A 31 9.01 -22.97 -5.33
N GLY A 32 9.01 -24.18 -4.78
CA GLY A 32 9.63 -25.34 -5.40
C GLY A 32 8.98 -25.70 -6.74
N ILE A 33 7.64 -25.60 -6.84
CA ILE A 33 6.90 -25.77 -8.08
C ILE A 33 7.29 -24.67 -9.09
N GLN A 34 7.40 -23.40 -8.67
CA GLN A 34 7.83 -22.33 -9.57
C GLN A 34 9.24 -22.61 -10.13
N THR A 35 10.15 -23.10 -9.30
CA THR A 35 11.49 -23.51 -9.78
C THR A 35 11.43 -24.69 -10.73
N LEU A 36 10.58 -25.69 -10.47
CA LEU A 36 10.38 -26.79 -11.39
C LEU A 36 9.89 -26.31 -12.77
N LEU A 37 8.91 -25.39 -12.79
CA LEU A 37 8.40 -24.79 -14.03
C LEU A 37 9.50 -24.01 -14.79
N GLN A 38 10.37 -23.31 -14.07
CA GLN A 38 11.50 -22.57 -14.66
C GLN A 38 12.59 -23.52 -15.20
N GLN A 39 12.74 -24.73 -14.64
CA GLN A 39 13.68 -25.75 -15.14
C GLN A 39 13.15 -26.51 -16.35
N LEU A 40 11.84 -26.48 -16.59
CA LEU A 40 11.23 -27.17 -17.71
C LEU A 40 11.55 -26.45 -19.03
N THR A 41 12.52 -26.98 -19.75
CA THR A 41 12.96 -26.42 -21.03
C THR A 41 12.63 -27.43 -22.15
N ASN A 42 11.79 -27.01 -23.08
CA ASN A 42 11.36 -27.85 -24.23
C ASN A 42 10.80 -29.25 -23.83
N GLY A 43 10.19 -29.34 -22.63
CA GLY A 43 9.65 -30.60 -22.12
C GLY A 43 10.64 -31.47 -21.36
N ASP A 44 11.91 -31.08 -21.28
CA ASP A 44 12.95 -31.82 -20.61
C ASP A 44 13.31 -31.24 -19.23
N LEU A 45 13.57 -32.14 -18.26
CA LEU A 45 14.06 -31.81 -16.94
C LEU A 45 15.43 -32.43 -16.70
N ARG A 46 16.38 -31.65 -16.23
CA ARG A 46 17.70 -32.18 -15.80
C ARG A 46 17.60 -32.79 -14.41
N CYS A 47 18.11 -34.05 -14.27
CA CYS A 47 18.22 -34.66 -12.96
C CYS A 47 19.17 -33.88 -12.06
N GLY A 48 18.81 -33.75 -10.78
CA GLY A 48 19.59 -33.02 -9.80
C GLY A 48 18.79 -32.66 -8.56
N THR A 49 19.44 -31.98 -7.64
CA THR A 49 18.82 -31.45 -6.41
C THR A 49 19.06 -29.97 -6.34
N ILE A 50 17.98 -29.19 -6.07
CA ILE A 50 18.02 -27.77 -5.83
C ILE A 50 17.50 -27.53 -4.41
N GLU A 51 18.25 -26.81 -3.61
CA GLU A 51 17.84 -26.33 -2.30
C GLU A 51 17.91 -24.82 -2.27
N ASP A 52 16.80 -24.19 -1.91
CA ASP A 52 16.69 -22.74 -1.95
C ASP A 52 15.79 -22.21 -0.82
N ALA A 53 16.06 -20.98 -0.41
CA ALA A 53 15.25 -20.23 0.53
C ALA A 53 15.43 -18.74 0.25
N PRO A 54 14.42 -17.90 0.49
CA PRO A 54 14.53 -16.47 0.24
C PRO A 54 15.58 -15.83 1.15
N ARG A 55 16.38 -14.92 0.58
CA ARG A 55 17.31 -14.09 1.33
C ARG A 55 16.59 -13.00 2.11
N TYR A 56 15.48 -12.48 1.55
CA TYR A 56 14.66 -11.42 2.13
C TYR A 56 13.24 -11.92 2.35
N GLU A 57 12.66 -11.59 3.50
CA GLU A 57 11.29 -11.94 3.84
C GLU A 57 10.26 -11.10 3.08
N TRP A 58 10.60 -9.82 2.79
CA TRP A 58 9.77 -8.92 2.01
C TRP A 58 10.29 -8.80 0.59
N ARG A 59 9.49 -9.26 -0.37
CA ARG A 59 9.77 -9.20 -1.81
C ARG A 59 8.57 -8.61 -2.51
N GLY A 60 8.53 -7.29 -2.55
CA GLY A 60 7.37 -6.52 -2.96
C GLY A 60 7.40 -6.06 -4.42
N TYR A 61 6.21 -5.86 -4.96
CA TYR A 61 5.96 -5.12 -6.20
C TYR A 61 4.83 -4.12 -5.93
N MET A 62 4.99 -2.87 -6.36
CA MET A 62 3.98 -1.83 -6.25
C MET A 62 3.33 -1.59 -7.61
N LEU A 63 2.00 -1.53 -7.63
CA LEU A 63 1.21 -1.12 -8.80
C LEU A 63 0.46 0.16 -8.47
N ASP A 64 0.70 1.19 -9.25
CA ASP A 64 -0.03 2.45 -9.21
C ASP A 64 -1.25 2.39 -10.13
N GLU A 65 -2.40 2.18 -9.53
CA GLU A 65 -3.70 2.17 -10.23
C GLU A 65 -4.36 3.55 -10.27
N ALA A 66 -3.95 4.44 -9.36
CA ALA A 66 -4.56 5.76 -9.28
C ALA A 66 -4.23 6.61 -10.51
N ARG A 67 -2.97 6.60 -10.96
CA ARG A 67 -2.55 7.33 -12.15
C ARG A 67 -3.06 6.71 -13.42
N HIS A 68 -3.06 5.36 -13.53
CA HIS A 68 -3.61 4.62 -14.68
C HIS A 68 -4.26 3.32 -14.22
N PHE A 69 -5.56 3.20 -14.45
CA PHE A 69 -6.31 2.02 -14.05
C PHE A 69 -6.04 0.83 -14.99
N SER A 70 -5.52 -0.26 -14.44
CA SER A 70 -5.14 -1.45 -15.20
C SER A 70 -6.25 -2.48 -15.33
N GLY A 71 -7.12 -2.56 -14.34
CA GLY A 71 -8.23 -3.51 -14.27
C GLY A 71 -7.83 -4.92 -13.80
N GLU A 72 -8.84 -5.69 -13.41
CA GLU A 72 -8.69 -7.00 -12.76
C GLU A 72 -7.82 -7.99 -13.54
N LYS A 73 -8.02 -8.07 -14.86
CA LYS A 73 -7.26 -9.00 -15.71
C LYS A 73 -5.75 -8.71 -15.64
N ARG A 74 -5.38 -7.44 -15.68
CA ARG A 74 -3.97 -7.03 -15.64
C ARG A 74 -3.36 -7.29 -14.27
N VAL A 75 -4.09 -6.99 -13.20
CA VAL A 75 -3.64 -7.28 -11.84
C VAL A 75 -3.36 -8.77 -11.68
N LYS A 76 -4.26 -9.66 -12.13
CA LYS A 76 -4.03 -11.11 -12.08
C LYS A 76 -2.81 -11.55 -12.88
N GLN A 77 -2.56 -10.96 -14.05
CA GLN A 77 -1.32 -11.22 -14.81
C GLN A 77 -0.06 -10.81 -14.05
N ILE A 78 -0.11 -9.67 -13.34
CA ILE A 78 1.00 -9.22 -12.49
C ILE A 78 1.21 -10.20 -11.33
N LEU A 79 0.14 -10.64 -10.68
CA LEU A 79 0.22 -11.64 -9.61
C LEU A 79 0.81 -12.98 -10.11
N ASP A 80 0.52 -13.40 -11.34
CA ASP A 80 1.15 -14.58 -11.96
C ASP A 80 2.65 -14.39 -12.16
N LEU A 81 3.08 -13.21 -12.63
CA LEU A 81 4.49 -12.87 -12.76
C LEU A 81 5.19 -12.81 -11.40
N MET A 82 4.54 -12.19 -10.41
CA MET A 82 5.05 -12.14 -9.03
C MET A 82 5.25 -13.56 -8.47
N ALA A 83 4.28 -14.45 -8.68
CA ALA A 83 4.37 -15.85 -8.29
C ALA A 83 5.55 -16.55 -8.96
N TYR A 84 5.71 -16.38 -10.28
CA TYR A 84 6.81 -16.95 -11.05
C TYR A 84 8.17 -16.50 -10.52
N TYR A 85 8.31 -15.23 -10.11
CA TYR A 85 9.52 -14.68 -9.49
C TYR A 85 9.59 -14.83 -7.97
N LYS A 86 8.66 -15.55 -7.36
CA LYS A 86 8.60 -15.81 -5.90
C LYS A 86 8.51 -14.53 -5.06
N MET A 87 7.86 -13.50 -5.59
CA MET A 87 7.52 -12.29 -4.83
C MET A 87 6.29 -12.56 -3.97
N ASN A 88 6.21 -11.92 -2.79
CA ASN A 88 5.20 -12.26 -1.79
C ASN A 88 4.44 -11.06 -1.21
N ARG A 89 4.72 -9.84 -1.66
CA ARG A 89 4.01 -8.62 -1.23
C ARG A 89 3.59 -7.81 -2.44
N PHE A 90 2.27 -7.63 -2.62
CA PHE A 90 1.70 -6.78 -3.65
C PHE A 90 1.22 -5.48 -3.01
N HIS A 91 1.97 -4.40 -3.18
CA HIS A 91 1.59 -3.06 -2.74
C HIS A 91 0.68 -2.44 -3.78
N TRP A 92 -0.58 -2.21 -3.42
CA TRP A 92 -1.61 -1.74 -4.32
C TRP A 92 -1.97 -0.30 -4.00
N HIS A 93 -1.42 0.63 -4.78
CA HIS A 93 -1.65 2.06 -4.67
C HIS A 93 -2.97 2.41 -5.35
N LEU A 94 -4.04 2.47 -4.55
CA LEU A 94 -5.42 2.56 -5.02
C LEU A 94 -5.97 3.97 -5.07
N THR A 95 -5.31 4.94 -4.43
CA THR A 95 -5.82 6.31 -4.32
C THR A 95 -4.71 7.34 -4.44
N ASP A 96 -4.96 8.38 -5.23
CA ASP A 96 -4.07 9.52 -5.42
C ASP A 96 -4.85 10.72 -6.00
N ALA A 97 -4.15 11.81 -6.31
CA ALA A 97 -4.73 13.01 -6.89
C ALA A 97 -5.51 12.74 -8.20
N GLN A 98 -5.04 11.80 -9.03
CA GLN A 98 -5.62 11.49 -10.34
C GLN A 98 -6.78 10.52 -10.28
N GLY A 99 -6.96 9.78 -9.19
CA GLY A 99 -8.07 8.83 -9.13
C GLY A 99 -8.18 8.07 -7.83
N TRP A 100 -9.42 7.74 -7.50
CA TRP A 100 -9.80 6.85 -6.41
C TRP A 100 -10.31 5.53 -6.99
N ARG A 101 -9.63 4.41 -6.77
CA ARG A 101 -9.84 3.16 -7.50
C ARG A 101 -10.50 2.04 -6.71
N ILE A 102 -11.09 2.32 -5.55
CA ILE A 102 -11.73 1.31 -4.71
C ILE A 102 -13.11 1.75 -4.24
N GLU A 103 -14.09 0.85 -4.35
CA GLU A 103 -15.45 1.07 -3.84
C GLU A 103 -15.43 1.15 -2.31
N ILE A 104 -15.98 2.25 -1.78
CA ILE A 104 -16.30 2.45 -0.37
C ILE A 104 -17.82 2.59 -0.26
N LYS A 105 -18.49 1.62 0.31
CA LYS A 105 -19.96 1.57 0.33
C LYS A 105 -20.59 2.71 1.09
N GLN A 106 -19.94 3.14 2.19
CA GLN A 106 -20.39 4.26 2.98
C GLN A 106 -20.20 5.60 2.24
N TYR A 107 -19.24 5.67 1.30
CA TYR A 107 -18.92 6.88 0.55
C TYR A 107 -18.85 6.61 -0.96
N PRO A 108 -20.00 6.31 -1.62
CA PRO A 108 -20.01 5.81 -3.00
C PRO A 108 -19.48 6.80 -4.03
N LYS A 109 -19.55 8.13 -3.76
CA LYS A 109 -18.98 9.13 -4.67
C LYS A 109 -17.47 9.04 -4.82
N LEU A 110 -16.74 8.44 -3.85
CA LEU A 110 -15.30 8.19 -3.99
C LEU A 110 -15.00 7.39 -5.26
N ALA A 111 -15.77 6.33 -5.52
CA ALA A 111 -15.60 5.51 -6.71
C ALA A 111 -16.21 6.16 -7.96
N THR A 112 -17.42 6.75 -7.85
CA THR A 112 -18.18 7.22 -9.03
C THR A 112 -17.76 8.61 -9.51
N ILE A 113 -17.24 9.47 -8.64
CA ILE A 113 -16.74 10.81 -8.97
C ILE A 113 -15.21 10.84 -8.83
N GLY A 114 -14.67 10.35 -7.71
CA GLY A 114 -13.23 10.28 -7.49
C GLY A 114 -12.53 9.28 -8.44
N GLY A 115 -13.27 8.31 -8.99
CA GLY A 115 -12.77 7.35 -9.98
C GLY A 115 -12.64 7.90 -11.40
N GLU A 116 -13.18 9.09 -11.69
CA GLU A 116 -13.07 9.75 -13.00
C GLU A 116 -11.67 10.28 -13.25
N GLY A 117 -11.23 10.20 -14.50
CA GLY A 117 -9.94 10.70 -14.95
C GLY A 117 -8.78 9.70 -14.70
N CYS A 118 -7.67 10.01 -15.33
CA CYS A 118 -6.36 9.40 -15.13
C CYS A 118 -5.27 10.42 -15.45
N HIS A 119 -4.00 10.06 -15.23
CA HIS A 119 -2.89 10.98 -15.44
C HIS A 119 -2.78 11.50 -16.89
N SER A 120 -3.10 10.67 -17.87
CA SER A 120 -3.01 11.02 -19.30
C SER A 120 -4.30 11.57 -19.89
N ASP A 121 -5.45 11.38 -19.24
CA ASP A 121 -6.77 11.80 -19.73
C ASP A 121 -7.70 12.10 -18.53
N PRO A 122 -7.90 13.38 -18.20
CA PRO A 122 -8.75 13.77 -17.08
C PRO A 122 -10.25 13.52 -17.31
N ASP A 123 -10.66 13.29 -18.56
CA ASP A 123 -12.06 13.06 -18.95
C ASP A 123 -12.42 11.56 -19.03
N THR A 124 -11.47 10.67 -18.69
CA THR A 124 -11.73 9.23 -18.65
C THR A 124 -12.90 8.92 -17.72
N PRO A 125 -13.92 8.14 -18.14
CA PRO A 125 -15.00 7.72 -17.26
C PRO A 125 -14.51 7.02 -16.00
N ALA A 126 -15.30 7.07 -14.92
CA ALA A 126 -14.95 6.47 -13.64
C ALA A 126 -14.53 4.99 -13.76
N GLN A 127 -13.35 4.68 -13.27
CA GLN A 127 -12.76 3.35 -13.24
C GLN A 127 -12.32 3.02 -11.81
N TYR A 128 -12.82 1.91 -11.29
CA TYR A 128 -12.54 1.46 -9.92
C TYR A 128 -12.83 -0.04 -9.78
N TYR A 129 -12.36 -0.62 -8.70
CA TYR A 129 -12.68 -1.99 -8.30
C TYR A 129 -13.86 -1.99 -7.33
N THR A 130 -14.86 -2.83 -7.63
CA THR A 130 -15.88 -3.18 -6.64
C THR A 130 -15.27 -4.03 -5.53
N GLN A 131 -15.89 -4.04 -4.37
CA GLN A 131 -15.43 -4.90 -3.28
C GLN A 131 -15.49 -6.40 -3.61
N GLU A 132 -16.36 -6.80 -4.52
CA GLU A 132 -16.42 -8.17 -5.02
C GLU A 132 -15.18 -8.51 -5.84
N GLN A 133 -14.79 -7.65 -6.79
CA GLN A 133 -13.56 -7.80 -7.56
C GLN A 133 -12.32 -7.81 -6.66
N ILE A 134 -12.29 -6.94 -5.63
CA ILE A 134 -11.21 -6.94 -4.64
C ILE A 134 -11.10 -8.29 -3.92
N ARG A 135 -12.23 -8.87 -3.47
CA ARG A 135 -12.22 -10.18 -2.80
C ARG A 135 -11.73 -11.29 -3.73
N ASP A 136 -12.11 -11.25 -4.99
CA ASP A 136 -11.66 -12.22 -5.99
C ASP A 136 -10.16 -12.10 -6.24
N ILE A 137 -9.63 -10.88 -6.39
CA ILE A 137 -8.18 -10.62 -6.53
C ILE A 137 -7.43 -11.06 -5.27
N ILE A 138 -7.96 -10.81 -4.06
CA ILE A 138 -7.35 -11.28 -2.80
C ILE A 138 -7.29 -12.81 -2.76
N ALA A 139 -8.37 -13.50 -3.14
CA ALA A 139 -8.39 -14.96 -3.20
C ALA A 139 -7.36 -15.48 -4.20
N TYR A 140 -7.26 -14.87 -5.39
CA TYR A 140 -6.30 -15.20 -6.42
C TYR A 140 -4.84 -15.02 -5.98
N ALA A 141 -4.54 -13.93 -5.26
CA ALA A 141 -3.23 -13.66 -4.68
C ALA A 141 -2.88 -14.67 -3.57
N LYS A 142 -3.84 -15.02 -2.71
CA LYS A 142 -3.68 -15.97 -1.61
C LYS A 142 -3.26 -17.35 -2.11
N GLU A 143 -3.83 -17.84 -3.21
CA GLU A 143 -3.43 -19.11 -3.86
C GLU A 143 -1.97 -19.10 -4.32
N ARG A 144 -1.40 -17.91 -4.53
CA ARG A 144 -0.01 -17.68 -4.96
C ARG A 144 0.93 -17.30 -3.80
N HIS A 145 0.44 -17.38 -2.57
CA HIS A 145 1.16 -16.95 -1.37
C HIS A 145 1.62 -15.47 -1.44
N ILE A 146 0.83 -14.63 -2.11
CA ILE A 146 1.06 -13.19 -2.21
C ILE A 146 0.06 -12.49 -1.29
N GLU A 147 0.57 -11.62 -0.43
CA GLU A 147 -0.21 -10.75 0.44
C GLU A 147 -0.40 -9.39 -0.20
N ILE A 148 -1.65 -8.90 -0.24
CA ILE A 148 -1.98 -7.60 -0.81
C ILE A 148 -1.98 -6.55 0.29
N ILE A 149 -1.20 -5.49 0.10
CA ILE A 149 -1.10 -4.33 0.98
C ILE A 149 -1.81 -3.17 0.29
N PRO A 150 -3.02 -2.79 0.73
CA PRO A 150 -3.70 -1.63 0.15
C PRO A 150 -3.07 -0.34 0.65
N GLU A 151 -2.98 0.65 -0.25
CA GLU A 151 -2.63 2.01 0.10
C GLU A 151 -3.80 2.95 -0.11
N ILE A 152 -4.12 3.73 0.93
CA ILE A 152 -5.07 4.84 0.95
C ILE A 152 -4.30 6.07 1.41
N ASP A 153 -3.86 6.88 0.47
CA ASP A 153 -2.94 7.97 0.74
C ASP A 153 -3.60 9.15 1.47
N MET A 154 -2.89 9.69 2.45
CA MET A 154 -3.32 10.83 3.26
C MET A 154 -2.14 11.45 4.05
N PRO A 155 -2.19 12.74 4.40
CA PRO A 155 -3.23 13.74 4.10
C PRO A 155 -3.06 14.39 2.74
N GLY A 156 -1.95 14.17 2.03
CA GLY A 156 -1.69 14.59 0.65
C GLY A 156 -2.39 13.68 -0.35
N HIS A 157 -2.17 13.95 -1.65
CA HIS A 157 -2.68 13.16 -2.77
C HIS A 157 -4.20 12.94 -2.78
N ALA A 158 -4.96 13.87 -2.14
CA ALA A 158 -6.38 13.73 -1.85
C ALA A 158 -7.30 14.36 -2.90
N THR A 159 -6.80 14.90 -4.01
CA THR A 159 -7.58 15.66 -5.00
C THR A 159 -8.81 14.89 -5.49
N ALA A 160 -8.67 13.61 -5.85
CA ALA A 160 -9.78 12.78 -6.31
C ALA A 160 -10.84 12.55 -5.21
N ALA A 161 -10.41 12.33 -3.97
CA ALA A 161 -11.31 12.19 -2.83
C ALA A 161 -12.03 13.51 -2.51
N ASN A 162 -11.33 14.63 -2.56
CA ASN A 162 -11.86 15.97 -2.31
C ASN A 162 -12.79 16.45 -3.44
N LYS A 163 -12.56 16.01 -4.69
CA LYS A 163 -13.53 16.20 -5.79
C LYS A 163 -14.86 15.52 -5.47
N ALA A 164 -14.80 14.33 -4.88
CA ALA A 164 -15.99 13.57 -4.53
C ALA A 164 -16.72 14.11 -3.28
N TYR A 165 -15.96 14.59 -2.29
CA TYR A 165 -16.45 15.08 -1.01
C TYR A 165 -15.69 16.35 -0.59
N PRO A 166 -16.02 17.50 -1.21
CA PRO A 166 -15.26 18.76 -1.02
C PRO A 166 -15.32 19.32 0.40
N GLU A 167 -16.29 18.89 1.21
CA GLU A 167 -16.38 19.27 2.61
C GLU A 167 -15.20 18.85 3.47
N TYR A 168 -14.42 17.86 3.01
CA TYR A 168 -13.22 17.36 3.71
C TYR A 168 -11.91 17.93 3.16
N SER A 169 -11.99 18.76 2.11
CA SER A 169 -10.80 19.38 1.53
C SER A 169 -10.12 20.36 2.49
N GLY A 170 -8.81 20.27 2.56
CA GLY A 170 -7.89 21.25 3.17
C GLY A 170 -7.25 22.18 2.16
N GLY A 171 -7.70 22.08 0.87
CA GLY A 171 -7.16 22.90 -0.21
C GLY A 171 -5.85 22.35 -0.79
N GLY A 172 -5.20 23.23 -1.54
CA GLY A 172 -3.96 22.91 -2.25
C GLY A 172 -3.34 24.17 -2.85
N THR A 173 -2.71 24.03 -3.99
CA THR A 173 -2.15 25.14 -4.78
C THR A 173 -2.81 25.17 -6.17
N GLU A 174 -2.48 26.17 -6.99
CA GLU A 174 -2.96 26.22 -8.37
C GLU A 174 -2.45 25.00 -9.18
N GLU A 175 -1.23 24.57 -8.93
CA GLU A 175 -0.60 23.41 -9.57
C GLU A 175 -1.12 22.07 -9.01
N HIS A 176 -1.44 22.04 -7.73
CA HIS A 176 -1.97 20.86 -7.02
C HIS A 176 -3.29 21.23 -6.30
N PRO A 177 -4.41 21.36 -7.04
CA PRO A 177 -5.68 21.80 -6.46
C PRO A 177 -6.27 20.72 -5.56
N GLU A 178 -6.90 21.17 -4.43
CA GLU A 178 -7.59 20.28 -3.47
C GLU A 178 -6.74 19.10 -3.00
N PHE A 179 -5.41 19.31 -2.93
CA PHE A 179 -4.41 18.25 -2.76
C PHE A 179 -4.42 17.60 -1.39
N THR A 180 -4.87 18.33 -0.35
CA THR A 180 -4.81 17.83 1.02
C THR A 180 -6.20 17.68 1.64
N PHE A 181 -6.34 16.73 2.58
CA PHE A 181 -7.46 16.71 3.49
C PHE A 181 -7.37 17.83 4.53
N ASN A 182 -8.52 18.31 5.04
CA ASN A 182 -8.57 19.30 6.11
C ASN A 182 -8.30 18.66 7.47
N VAL A 183 -7.09 18.81 7.96
CA VAL A 183 -6.65 18.23 9.24
C VAL A 183 -7.18 18.96 10.47
N GLY A 184 -7.84 20.10 10.28
CA GLY A 184 -8.44 20.90 11.37
C GLY A 184 -9.86 20.47 11.75
N LYS A 185 -10.55 19.70 10.88
CA LYS A 185 -11.94 19.26 11.07
C LYS A 185 -12.01 17.86 11.68
N GLU A 186 -12.76 17.68 12.76
CA GLU A 186 -12.98 16.35 13.35
C GLU A 186 -13.79 15.43 12.43
N GLU A 187 -14.65 15.98 11.60
CA GLU A 187 -15.43 15.25 10.58
C GLU A 187 -14.51 14.56 9.58
N THR A 188 -13.37 15.16 9.23
CA THR A 188 -12.35 14.55 8.36
C THR A 188 -11.77 13.27 8.98
N TYR A 189 -11.46 13.28 10.28
CA TYR A 189 -10.97 12.09 10.97
C TYR A 189 -12.03 10.99 11.04
N THR A 190 -13.29 11.36 11.25
CA THR A 190 -14.42 10.42 11.23
C THR A 190 -14.59 9.80 9.85
N TYR A 191 -14.53 10.61 8.80
CA TYR A 191 -14.60 10.18 7.40
C TYR A 191 -13.49 9.19 7.05
N LEU A 192 -12.23 9.55 7.30
CA LEU A 192 -11.09 8.70 7.01
C LEU A 192 -11.08 7.43 7.87
N THR A 193 -11.46 7.52 9.14
CA THR A 193 -11.61 6.35 10.02
C THR A 193 -12.65 5.36 9.49
N ASN A 194 -13.78 5.84 8.97
CA ASN A 194 -14.79 4.97 8.38
C ASN A 194 -14.29 4.28 7.11
N ILE A 195 -13.57 5.00 6.25
CA ILE A 195 -12.90 4.44 5.08
C ILE A 195 -11.91 3.34 5.50
N LEU A 196 -11.00 3.65 6.42
CA LEU A 196 -9.99 2.68 6.87
C LEU A 196 -10.60 1.45 7.55
N LYS A 197 -11.71 1.60 8.27
CA LYS A 197 -12.48 0.47 8.83
C LYS A 197 -12.99 -0.46 7.74
N GLU A 198 -13.55 0.10 6.67
CA GLU A 198 -14.07 -0.68 5.54
C GLU A 198 -12.94 -1.39 4.79
N ILE A 199 -11.81 -0.70 4.55
CA ILE A 199 -10.59 -1.27 3.96
C ILE A 199 -10.02 -2.39 4.84
N ALA A 200 -9.88 -2.16 6.14
CA ALA A 200 -9.34 -3.15 7.08
C ALA A 200 -10.19 -4.43 7.16
N ALA A 201 -11.52 -4.30 7.02
CA ALA A 201 -12.43 -5.43 6.96
C ALA A 201 -12.37 -6.19 5.62
N LEU A 202 -12.06 -5.48 4.53
CA LEU A 202 -11.98 -6.06 3.19
C LEU A 202 -10.66 -6.81 2.96
N PHE A 203 -9.53 -6.25 3.43
CA PHE A 203 -8.20 -6.81 3.24
C PHE A 203 -7.73 -7.60 4.46
N PRO A 204 -7.46 -8.91 4.33
CA PRO A 204 -7.00 -9.75 5.44
C PRO A 204 -5.55 -9.46 5.85
N SER A 205 -4.79 -8.74 5.04
CA SER A 205 -3.41 -8.33 5.33
C SER A 205 -3.28 -7.68 6.70
N PRO A 206 -2.24 -7.99 7.47
CA PRO A 206 -1.96 -7.27 8.71
C PRO A 206 -1.43 -5.85 8.45
N TYR A 207 -1.14 -5.50 7.21
CA TYR A 207 -0.56 -4.22 6.81
C TYR A 207 -1.59 -3.30 6.18
N LEU A 208 -1.49 -2.00 6.49
CA LEU A 208 -2.27 -0.95 5.85
C LEU A 208 -1.36 0.26 5.59
N HIS A 209 -1.19 0.60 4.33
CA HIS A 209 -0.37 1.73 3.91
C HIS A 209 -1.25 2.98 3.82
N ILE A 210 -0.81 4.08 4.44
CA ILE A 210 -1.55 5.35 4.44
C ILE A 210 -0.77 6.52 3.81
N GLY A 211 0.25 6.23 3.00
CA GLY A 211 1.04 7.23 2.30
C GLY A 211 1.89 8.10 3.23
N GLY A 212 1.56 9.37 3.31
CA GLY A 212 2.23 10.37 4.14
C GLY A 212 3.31 11.17 3.43
N ASP A 213 3.42 11.00 2.11
CA ASP A 213 4.40 11.65 1.26
C ASP A 213 3.90 12.98 0.70
N GLU A 214 4.83 13.81 0.28
CA GLU A 214 4.68 15.01 -0.55
C GLU A 214 3.62 16.03 -0.08
N VAL A 215 3.21 16.01 1.18
CA VAL A 215 2.19 16.93 1.75
C VAL A 215 2.56 18.40 1.53
N ALA A 216 3.86 18.67 1.37
CA ALA A 216 4.41 19.99 1.08
C ALA A 216 3.79 20.66 -0.16
N TYR A 217 3.30 19.89 -1.13
CA TYR A 217 2.67 20.45 -2.35
C TYR A 217 1.32 21.13 -2.08
N GLY A 218 0.62 20.77 -1.00
CA GLY A 218 -0.67 21.36 -0.66
C GLY A 218 -0.71 22.05 0.69
N ILE A 219 0.23 21.79 1.58
CA ILE A 219 0.20 22.19 3.00
C ILE A 219 0.09 23.74 3.21
N LYS A 220 0.53 24.53 2.24
CA LYS A 220 0.48 25.99 2.31
C LYS A 220 -0.95 26.51 2.44
N ALA A 221 -1.94 25.82 1.89
CA ALA A 221 -3.36 26.21 2.03
C ALA A 221 -3.82 26.20 3.49
N TRP A 222 -3.23 25.38 4.36
CA TRP A 222 -3.55 25.28 5.77
C TRP A 222 -3.15 26.53 6.58
N GLU A 223 -2.22 27.36 6.07
CA GLU A 223 -1.80 28.59 6.75
C GLU A 223 -2.94 29.61 6.89
N THR A 224 -3.93 29.53 6.00
CA THR A 224 -5.09 30.44 6.01
C THR A 224 -6.42 29.73 6.28
N ASP A 225 -6.43 28.40 6.37
CA ASP A 225 -7.66 27.65 6.67
C ASP A 225 -8.09 27.86 8.12
N PRO A 226 -9.34 28.33 8.38
CA PRO A 226 -9.79 28.67 9.72
C PRO A 226 -9.87 27.47 10.67
N HIS A 227 -10.15 26.27 10.15
CA HIS A 227 -10.20 25.04 10.97
C HIS A 227 -8.82 24.58 11.38
N VAL A 228 -7.85 24.66 10.45
CA VAL A 228 -6.44 24.33 10.76
C VAL A 228 -5.87 25.35 11.74
N GLN A 229 -6.15 26.65 11.57
CA GLN A 229 -5.72 27.68 12.51
C GLN A 229 -6.35 27.50 13.91
N ALA A 230 -7.60 27.06 13.97
CA ALA A 230 -8.25 26.70 15.24
C ALA A 230 -7.60 25.47 15.88
N LEU A 231 -7.22 24.45 15.08
CA LEU A 231 -6.46 23.28 15.54
C LEU A 231 -5.12 23.72 16.15
N LEU A 232 -4.33 24.52 15.41
CA LEU A 232 -3.04 25.00 15.91
C LEU A 232 -3.17 25.66 17.27
N LYS A 233 -4.15 26.55 17.42
CA LYS A 233 -4.42 27.26 18.68
C LYS A 233 -4.85 26.28 19.80
N ARG A 234 -5.75 25.35 19.50
CA ARG A 234 -6.32 24.40 20.47
C ARG A 234 -5.25 23.46 21.04
N GLU A 235 -4.39 22.94 20.16
CA GLU A 235 -3.37 21.96 20.50
C GLU A 235 -2.00 22.60 20.85
N GLY A 236 -1.89 23.93 20.79
CA GLY A 236 -0.64 24.65 21.06
C GLY A 236 0.46 24.43 20.00
N LEU A 237 0.05 24.09 18.78
CA LEU A 237 0.95 23.87 17.65
C LEU A 237 1.37 25.21 17.04
N GLN A 238 2.61 25.29 16.51
CA GLN A 238 3.15 26.55 16.01
C GLN A 238 3.15 26.63 14.48
N THR A 239 3.12 25.48 13.80
CA THR A 239 3.28 25.39 12.34
C THR A 239 2.31 24.39 11.73
N VAL A 240 2.01 24.56 10.44
CA VAL A 240 1.21 23.60 9.67
C VAL A 240 1.90 22.23 9.56
N LYS A 241 3.24 22.19 9.63
CA LYS A 241 4.00 20.91 9.69
C LYS A 241 3.73 20.17 11.01
N GLU A 242 3.49 20.87 12.09
CA GLU A 242 3.06 20.26 13.35
C GLU A 242 1.60 19.78 13.29
N ALA A 243 0.74 20.45 12.51
CA ALA A 243 -0.60 19.96 12.24
C ALA A 243 -0.60 18.67 11.41
N GLU A 244 0.30 18.56 10.41
CA GLU A 244 0.54 17.31 9.66
C GLU A 244 1.01 16.19 10.61
N ARG A 245 1.98 16.46 11.47
CA ARG A 245 2.42 15.50 12.49
C ARG A 245 1.27 15.06 13.39
N TYR A 246 0.46 15.99 13.88
CA TYR A 246 -0.71 15.70 14.70
C TYR A 246 -1.70 14.77 13.96
N PHE A 247 -1.97 15.06 12.69
CA PHE A 247 -2.82 14.24 11.84
C PHE A 247 -2.26 12.82 11.70
N MET A 248 -1.00 12.68 11.32
CA MET A 248 -0.39 11.37 11.10
C MET A 248 -0.32 10.53 12.38
N HIS A 249 -0.10 11.14 13.54
CA HIS A 249 -0.17 10.44 14.82
C HIS A 249 -1.58 9.91 15.08
N ARG A 250 -2.62 10.71 14.86
CA ARG A 250 -4.02 10.26 15.03
C ARG A 250 -4.37 9.13 14.07
N MET A 251 -3.98 9.24 12.80
CA MET A 251 -4.25 8.18 11.82
C MET A 251 -3.44 6.91 12.09
N THR A 252 -2.23 7.02 12.62
CA THR A 252 -1.45 5.88 13.14
C THR A 252 -2.22 5.16 14.25
N ASP A 253 -2.79 5.91 15.21
CA ASP A 253 -3.59 5.32 16.29
C ASP A 253 -4.88 4.64 15.73
N VAL A 254 -5.49 5.22 14.69
CA VAL A 254 -6.63 4.59 14.00
C VAL A 254 -6.21 3.26 13.37
N VAL A 255 -5.13 3.23 12.57
CA VAL A 255 -4.63 1.99 11.93
C VAL A 255 -4.34 0.91 12.97
N ASN A 256 -3.64 1.29 14.06
CA ASN A 256 -3.32 0.36 15.15
C ASN A 256 -4.58 -0.15 15.87
N SER A 257 -5.59 0.70 16.07
CA SER A 257 -6.88 0.32 16.67
C SER A 257 -7.66 -0.70 15.83
N LEU A 258 -7.41 -0.73 14.52
CA LEU A 258 -7.96 -1.71 13.57
C LEU A 258 -7.19 -3.04 13.56
N GLY A 259 -6.17 -3.18 14.43
CA GLY A 259 -5.32 -4.37 14.49
C GLY A 259 -4.36 -4.51 13.30
N LYS A 260 -4.06 -3.39 12.61
CA LYS A 260 -3.15 -3.36 11.47
C LYS A 260 -1.81 -2.74 11.84
N THR A 261 -0.76 -3.17 11.14
CA THR A 261 0.54 -2.52 11.16
C THR A 261 0.53 -1.38 10.15
N LEU A 262 0.92 -0.20 10.62
CA LEU A 262 1.07 0.96 9.75
C LEU A 262 2.21 0.74 8.75
N VAL A 263 1.97 1.03 7.49
CA VAL A 263 3.01 1.20 6.47
C VAL A 263 2.90 2.62 5.91
N GLY A 264 4.02 3.26 5.64
CA GLY A 264 4.03 4.59 5.03
C GLY A 264 5.38 4.97 4.46
N TRP A 265 5.41 6.06 3.72
CA TRP A 265 6.61 6.54 3.08
C TRP A 265 7.60 7.15 4.08
N ASP A 266 8.84 7.32 3.66
CA ASP A 266 9.94 7.73 4.56
C ASP A 266 9.81 9.16 5.12
N GLU A 267 8.88 9.99 4.62
CA GLU A 267 8.50 11.27 5.20
C GLU A 267 7.99 11.14 6.65
N LEU A 268 7.38 10.00 6.99
CA LEU A 268 6.92 9.72 8.36
C LEU A 268 8.04 9.80 9.40
N LEU A 269 9.30 9.63 8.99
CA LEU A 269 10.48 9.79 9.87
C LEU A 269 10.63 11.22 10.40
N ASP A 270 10.17 12.23 9.66
CA ASP A 270 10.21 13.63 10.07
C ASP A 270 9.05 13.99 11.00
N LEU A 271 8.01 13.19 10.96
CA LEU A 271 6.81 13.36 11.78
C LEU A 271 6.90 12.62 13.12
N ASN A 272 7.95 11.79 13.31
CA ASN A 272 8.18 10.99 14.51
C ASN A 272 6.94 10.18 14.93
N VAL A 273 6.31 9.50 13.98
CA VAL A 273 5.23 8.54 14.28
C VAL A 273 5.76 7.42 15.20
N LYS A 274 4.88 6.72 15.90
CA LYS A 274 5.26 5.63 16.80
C LYS A 274 6.02 4.55 16.00
N GLN A 275 7.17 4.12 16.53
CA GLN A 275 8.00 3.07 15.89
C GLN A 275 7.36 1.70 15.99
N ASP A 276 6.78 1.42 17.16
CA ASP A 276 6.10 0.16 17.40
C ASP A 276 4.95 -0.02 16.41
N ASN A 277 4.96 -1.16 15.71
CA ASN A 277 3.95 -1.51 14.73
C ASN A 277 3.89 -0.56 13.50
N THR A 278 5.07 -0.05 13.07
CA THR A 278 5.21 0.83 11.90
C THR A 278 6.35 0.36 11.00
N ILE A 279 6.06 0.24 9.72
CA ILE A 279 7.03 -0.06 8.65
C ILE A 279 7.21 1.19 7.80
N ILE A 280 8.47 1.56 7.57
CA ILE A 280 8.84 2.68 6.70
C ILE A 280 9.30 2.16 5.35
N MET A 281 8.67 2.63 4.28
CA MET A 281 9.11 2.36 2.91
C MET A 281 9.95 3.53 2.40
N TRP A 282 11.25 3.32 2.31
CA TRP A 282 12.17 4.32 1.77
C TRP A 282 12.13 4.31 0.24
N TRP A 283 11.84 5.47 -0.36
CA TRP A 283 11.72 5.62 -1.80
C TRP A 283 12.62 6.72 -2.38
N ARG A 284 13.00 7.70 -1.55
CA ARG A 284 13.79 8.86 -1.99
C ARG A 284 15.27 8.53 -2.09
N HIS A 285 15.69 8.00 -3.26
CA HIS A 285 17.07 7.58 -3.52
C HIS A 285 18.10 8.71 -3.40
N ASP A 286 17.70 9.96 -3.62
CA ASP A 286 18.49 11.17 -3.41
C ASP A 286 18.70 11.50 -1.92
N LYS A 287 17.99 10.84 -1.01
CA LYS A 287 18.06 11.02 0.44
C LYS A 287 18.45 9.72 1.18
N PRO A 288 19.66 9.19 0.97
CA PRO A 288 20.09 7.92 1.58
C PRO A 288 20.14 7.96 3.12
N ASP A 289 20.23 9.17 3.71
CA ASP A 289 20.24 9.34 5.17
C ASP A 289 18.89 8.97 5.80
N TYR A 290 17.79 9.02 5.05
CA TYR A 290 16.48 8.56 5.54
C TYR A 290 16.46 7.05 5.78
N LEU A 291 17.10 6.27 4.91
CA LEU A 291 17.26 4.83 5.15
C LEU A 291 18.06 4.57 6.44
N ARG A 292 19.18 5.27 6.66
CA ARG A 292 19.93 5.15 7.91
C ARG A 292 19.11 5.59 9.12
N LYS A 293 18.39 6.69 8.99
CA LYS A 293 17.52 7.23 10.06
C LYS A 293 16.44 6.23 10.44
N SER A 294 15.81 5.56 9.46
CA SER A 294 14.84 4.48 9.71
C SER A 294 15.45 3.36 10.54
N LEU A 295 16.56 2.79 10.07
CA LEU A 295 17.27 1.69 10.75
C LEU A 295 17.75 2.07 12.15
N THR A 296 18.32 3.26 12.32
CA THR A 296 18.84 3.70 13.64
C THR A 296 17.75 4.05 14.63
N LYS A 297 16.59 4.46 14.17
CA LYS A 297 15.40 4.69 15.01
C LYS A 297 14.65 3.41 15.36
N GLY A 298 15.00 2.27 14.76
CA GLY A 298 14.36 0.97 15.03
C GLY A 298 13.01 0.75 14.34
N TYR A 299 12.75 1.46 13.25
CA TYR A 299 11.63 1.11 12.36
C TYR A 299 11.96 -0.16 11.57
N SER A 300 10.91 -0.88 11.20
CA SER A 300 11.02 -2.04 10.31
C SER A 300 11.03 -1.63 8.86
#